data_ff790699f18a70360c2b2286945fb83c
#
_entry.id   ff790699f18a70360c2b2286945fb83c
#
_cell.length_a   1.000
_cell.length_b   1.000
_cell.length_c   1.000
_cell.angle_alpha   90.00
_cell.angle_beta   90.00
_cell.angle_gamma   90.00
#
_symmetry.space_group_name_H-M   'P 1'
#
loop_
_entity.id
_entity.type
_entity.pdbx_description
1 polymer ?
#
loop_
_entity_poly.entity_id
_entity_poly.type
_entity_poly.pdbx_seq_one_letter_code
_entity_poly.pdbx_strand_id
1 'polypeptide(L)'
;MLAERLFLRHFDHPTGDFLDLEIVERKGLGHPDTICDEIVEQLSLALSRLYLSECGEVLHYNVDKALLAGGASSPQFGGGGISRPMDLFLSGRATGSFQGKDLPIEELAHQVAVEWFLKHFQTIDPKHDINVHNLVRPGSADLSDLFSRRPGRVCLSNDTSCGVGYAPLSRLETIVYAVENELGVAAQGAHREIGRDIKVMGRSTRRACLPYDCLCTRGPICARPVRLSRCQARNSGDRA
;
A
#
# COMPACT_ATOMS: atom_id res chain seq x y z
N MET A 1 27.65 16.72 -4.59
CA MET A 1 26.35 17.40 -4.57
C MET A 1 25.27 16.71 -3.74
N LEU A 2 25.28 15.38 -3.50
CA LEU A 2 24.33 14.72 -2.57
C LEU A 2 24.69 14.95 -1.10
N ALA A 3 25.96 15.06 -0.75
CA ALA A 3 26.42 15.23 0.64
C ALA A 3 26.00 16.57 1.29
N GLU A 4 25.77 17.61 0.50
CA GLU A 4 25.36 18.95 1.00
C GLU A 4 23.87 19.02 1.40
N ARG A 5 23.09 17.94 1.15
CA ARG A 5 21.66 17.87 1.46
C ARG A 5 21.33 16.83 2.52
N LEU A 6 22.35 16.20 3.12
CA LEU A 6 22.16 15.23 4.18
C LEU A 6 22.38 15.90 5.54
N PHE A 7 21.32 15.96 6.34
CA PHE A 7 21.37 16.45 7.71
C PHE A 7 21.20 15.28 8.66
N LEU A 8 22.23 14.99 9.47
CA LEU A 8 22.17 13.96 10.50
C LEU A 8 22.01 14.63 11.87
N ARG A 9 21.01 14.19 12.61
CA ARG A 9 20.80 14.58 14.02
C ARG A 9 20.71 13.33 14.86
N HIS A 10 21.42 13.33 15.97
CA HIS A 10 21.26 12.33 17.00
C HIS A 10 20.13 12.76 17.95
N PHE A 11 19.22 11.84 18.24
CA PHE A 11 18.14 12.06 19.19
C PHE A 11 18.30 11.07 20.34
N ASP A 12 18.39 11.55 21.56
CA ASP A 12 18.41 10.75 22.80
C ASP A 12 16.99 10.40 23.25
N HIS A 13 16.12 10.07 22.27
CA HIS A 13 14.76 9.66 22.58
C HIS A 13 14.65 8.14 22.63
N PRO A 14 13.84 7.63 23.57
CA PRO A 14 13.60 6.19 23.66
C PRO A 14 12.93 5.68 22.38
N THR A 15 13.26 4.45 22.01
CA THR A 15 12.53 3.71 20.98
C THR A 15 11.09 3.44 21.43
N GLY A 16 10.23 2.95 20.51
CA GLY A 16 8.84 2.64 20.82
C GLY A 16 8.64 1.76 22.06
N ASP A 17 9.60 0.89 22.38
CA ASP A 17 9.57 0.01 23.56
C ASP A 17 9.50 0.74 24.92
N PHE A 18 9.81 2.05 24.96
CA PHE A 18 9.77 2.88 26.16
C PHE A 18 8.50 3.73 26.28
N LEU A 19 7.60 3.67 25.31
CA LEU A 19 6.33 4.39 25.37
C LEU A 19 5.39 3.77 26.41
N ASP A 20 4.61 4.60 27.11
CA ASP A 20 3.58 4.12 28.04
C ASP A 20 2.46 3.37 27.34
N LEU A 21 2.18 3.74 26.11
CA LEU A 21 1.26 3.10 25.19
C LEU A 21 1.87 3.10 23.80
N GLU A 22 1.92 1.94 23.19
CA GLU A 22 2.28 1.76 21.78
C GLU A 22 1.14 1.03 21.08
N ILE A 23 0.75 1.52 19.91
CA ILE A 23 -0.24 0.89 19.04
C ILE A 23 0.37 0.82 17.66
N VAL A 24 0.39 -0.38 17.08
CA VAL A 24 0.93 -0.65 15.75
C VAL A 24 -0.13 -1.35 14.92
N GLU A 25 -0.36 -0.87 13.71
CA GLU A 25 -1.27 -1.50 12.76
C GLU A 25 -0.52 -1.79 11.46
N ARG A 26 -0.80 -2.97 10.89
CA ARG A 26 -0.33 -3.35 9.56
C ARG A 26 -1.45 -3.97 8.75
N LYS A 27 -1.54 -3.57 7.49
CA LYS A 27 -2.54 -4.03 6.53
C LYS A 27 -1.85 -4.91 5.50
N GLY A 28 -2.42 -6.09 5.24
CA GLY A 28 -1.93 -7.02 4.22
C GLY A 28 -2.30 -6.60 2.81
N LEU A 29 -1.75 -7.32 1.83
CA LEU A 29 -1.85 -7.00 0.41
C LEU A 29 -3.30 -6.92 -0.12
N GLY A 30 -4.23 -7.66 0.47
CA GLY A 30 -5.65 -7.64 0.07
C GLY A 30 -6.51 -6.62 0.81
N HIS A 31 -5.93 -5.80 1.67
CA HIS A 31 -6.66 -4.70 2.30
C HIS A 31 -6.90 -3.57 1.28
N PRO A 32 -8.11 -2.96 1.22
CA PRO A 32 -8.42 -1.91 0.23
C PRO A 32 -7.42 -0.78 0.15
N ASP A 33 -6.89 -0.31 1.29
CA ASP A 33 -5.89 0.76 1.30
C ASP A 33 -4.59 0.31 0.63
N THR A 34 -4.12 -0.90 0.93
CA THR A 34 -2.89 -1.44 0.33
C THR A 34 -3.07 -1.66 -1.18
N ILE A 35 -4.25 -2.14 -1.61
CA ILE A 35 -4.57 -2.28 -3.03
C ILE A 35 -4.50 -0.93 -3.74
N CYS A 36 -5.09 0.11 -3.15
CA CYS A 36 -5.05 1.46 -3.72
C CYS A 36 -3.62 1.98 -3.84
N ASP A 37 -2.83 1.90 -2.77
CA ASP A 37 -1.46 2.38 -2.73
C ASP A 37 -0.58 1.64 -3.77
N GLU A 38 -0.67 0.32 -3.81
CA GLU A 38 0.11 -0.49 -4.75
C GLU A 38 -0.24 -0.20 -6.22
N ILE A 39 -1.54 -0.04 -6.54
CA ILE A 39 -1.97 0.24 -7.92
C ILE A 39 -1.51 1.63 -8.36
N VAL A 40 -1.59 2.66 -7.52
CA VAL A 40 -1.12 4.00 -7.90
C VAL A 40 0.40 4.06 -8.03
N GLU A 41 1.15 3.30 -7.22
CA GLU A 41 2.60 3.14 -7.40
C GLU A 41 2.94 2.47 -8.74
N GLN A 42 2.24 1.38 -9.10
CA GLN A 42 2.45 0.75 -10.40
C GLN A 42 2.06 1.68 -11.56
N LEU A 43 0.99 2.48 -11.41
CA LEU A 43 0.61 3.48 -12.40
C LEU A 43 1.68 4.57 -12.53
N SER A 44 2.24 5.04 -11.43
CA SER A 44 3.36 6.00 -11.41
C SER A 44 4.58 5.46 -12.19
N LEU A 45 4.96 4.21 -11.93
CA LEU A 45 6.04 3.54 -12.66
C LEU A 45 5.74 3.39 -14.15
N ALA A 46 4.50 3.01 -14.51
CA ALA A 46 4.08 2.85 -15.89
C ALA A 46 4.08 4.20 -16.64
N LEU A 47 3.59 5.27 -16.02
CA LEU A 47 3.62 6.62 -16.58
C LEU A 47 5.07 7.10 -16.81
N SER A 48 5.95 6.90 -15.83
CA SER A 48 7.36 7.24 -16.00
C SER A 48 8.01 6.53 -17.20
N ARG A 49 7.73 5.23 -17.35
CA ARG A 49 8.23 4.43 -18.49
C ARG A 49 7.64 4.89 -19.82
N LEU A 50 6.33 5.15 -19.86
CA LEU A 50 5.65 5.68 -21.04
C LEU A 50 6.29 7.01 -21.48
N TYR A 51 6.47 7.95 -20.55
CA TYR A 51 7.05 9.26 -20.87
C TYR A 51 8.49 9.15 -21.33
N LEU A 52 9.30 8.32 -20.68
CA LEU A 52 10.69 8.11 -21.13
C LEU A 52 10.75 7.52 -22.54
N SER A 53 9.89 6.57 -22.87
CA SER A 53 9.89 5.94 -24.19
C SER A 53 9.33 6.84 -25.30
N GLU A 54 8.26 7.59 -25.02
CA GLU A 54 7.56 8.38 -26.02
C GLU A 54 8.04 9.84 -26.13
N CYS A 55 8.56 10.38 -25.03
CA CYS A 55 8.91 11.80 -24.94
C CYS A 55 10.40 12.04 -24.65
N GLY A 56 11.15 11.00 -24.27
CA GLY A 56 12.57 11.11 -23.91
C GLY A 56 12.84 11.66 -22.50
N GLU A 57 11.81 12.12 -21.80
CA GLU A 57 11.88 12.63 -20.42
C GLU A 57 10.59 12.35 -19.67
N VAL A 58 10.64 12.34 -18.33
CA VAL A 58 9.45 12.17 -17.50
C VAL A 58 8.69 13.49 -17.46
N LEU A 59 7.46 13.49 -17.98
CA LEU A 59 6.55 14.63 -17.95
C LEU A 59 5.83 14.70 -16.59
N HIS A 60 5.17 15.84 -16.34
CA HIS A 60 4.45 16.08 -15.11
C HIS A 60 3.28 15.09 -14.92
N TYR A 61 3.24 14.43 -13.77
CA TYR A 61 2.09 13.68 -13.27
C TYR A 61 2.07 13.69 -11.73
N ASN A 62 0.88 13.46 -11.19
CA ASN A 62 0.61 13.21 -9.77
C ASN A 62 -0.61 12.29 -9.67
N VAL A 63 -0.40 11.00 -9.41
CA VAL A 63 -1.42 9.95 -9.38
C VAL A 63 -1.43 9.27 -8.00
N ASP A 64 -1.63 10.06 -6.97
CA ASP A 64 -1.54 9.67 -5.56
C ASP A 64 -2.90 9.41 -4.89
N LYS A 65 -3.97 9.37 -5.66
CA LYS A 65 -5.33 9.23 -5.12
C LYS A 65 -6.06 8.05 -5.76
N ALA A 66 -6.44 7.09 -4.94
CA ALA A 66 -7.31 6.01 -5.34
C ALA A 66 -8.35 5.70 -4.26
N LEU A 67 -9.47 5.15 -4.68
CA LEU A 67 -10.53 4.66 -3.80
C LEU A 67 -11.00 3.31 -4.33
N LEU A 68 -11.03 2.29 -3.48
CA LEU A 68 -11.65 1.01 -3.77
C LEU A 68 -12.96 0.89 -2.99
N ALA A 69 -14.08 0.96 -3.70
CA ALA A 69 -15.39 0.66 -3.14
C ALA A 69 -15.65 -0.84 -3.22
N GLY A 70 -15.92 -1.47 -2.09
CA GLY A 70 -16.16 -2.90 -2.02
C GLY A 70 -17.40 -3.34 -2.80
N GLY A 71 -17.30 -4.50 -3.45
CA GLY A 71 -18.41 -5.18 -4.10
C GLY A 71 -19.28 -5.96 -3.10
N ALA A 72 -19.85 -7.03 -3.59
CA ALA A 72 -20.56 -8.02 -2.77
C ALA A 72 -20.19 -9.43 -3.22
N SER A 73 -20.13 -10.37 -2.27
CA SER A 73 -19.84 -11.77 -2.55
C SER A 73 -20.94 -12.67 -2.00
N SER A 74 -21.11 -13.83 -2.61
CA SER A 74 -21.99 -14.91 -2.17
C SER A 74 -21.13 -16.11 -1.78
N PRO A 75 -20.61 -16.15 -0.53
CA PRO A 75 -19.74 -17.24 -0.08
C PRO A 75 -20.51 -18.54 0.07
N GLN A 76 -19.87 -19.65 -0.35
CA GLN A 76 -20.38 -21.01 -0.20
C GLN A 76 -19.25 -21.95 0.21
N PHE A 77 -19.59 -23.08 0.86
CA PHE A 77 -18.60 -24.12 1.15
C PHE A 77 -18.04 -24.70 -0.15
N GLY A 78 -16.71 -24.67 -0.29
CA GLY A 78 -16.00 -25.14 -1.48
C GLY A 78 -16.03 -24.19 -2.66
N GLY A 79 -16.53 -22.96 -2.50
CA GLY A 79 -16.57 -21.97 -3.58
C GLY A 79 -17.31 -20.70 -3.18
N GLY A 80 -17.92 -20.08 -4.17
CA GLY A 80 -18.62 -18.81 -4.07
C GLY A 80 -18.37 -17.97 -5.31
N GLY A 81 -18.90 -16.75 -5.33
CA GLY A 81 -18.72 -15.83 -6.43
C GLY A 81 -18.94 -14.38 -6.00
N ILE A 82 -18.49 -13.46 -6.84
CA ILE A 82 -18.76 -12.04 -6.69
C ILE A 82 -20.13 -11.76 -7.30
N SER A 83 -21.04 -11.26 -6.48
CA SER A 83 -22.43 -10.92 -6.91
C SER A 83 -22.57 -9.46 -7.33
N ARG A 84 -21.63 -8.60 -6.92
CA ARG A 84 -21.50 -7.21 -7.36
C ARG A 84 -20.02 -6.87 -7.46
N PRO A 85 -19.55 -6.35 -8.61
CA PRO A 85 -18.15 -5.98 -8.78
C PRO A 85 -17.73 -4.88 -7.81
N MET A 86 -16.44 -4.80 -7.57
CA MET A 86 -15.80 -3.67 -6.88
C MET A 86 -15.63 -2.51 -7.86
N ASP A 87 -15.65 -1.29 -7.35
CA ASP A 87 -15.37 -0.09 -8.10
C ASP A 87 -14.04 0.53 -7.66
N LEU A 88 -13.06 0.54 -8.56
CA LEU A 88 -11.75 1.16 -8.34
C LEU A 88 -11.72 2.52 -9.06
N PHE A 89 -11.56 3.58 -8.31
CA PHE A 89 -11.41 4.94 -8.82
C PHE A 89 -9.94 5.34 -8.73
N LEU A 90 -9.34 5.70 -9.88
CA LEU A 90 -7.98 6.23 -9.97
C LEU A 90 -8.07 7.70 -10.32
N SER A 91 -7.48 8.57 -9.51
CA SER A 91 -7.59 10.03 -9.67
C SER A 91 -6.22 10.69 -9.54
N GLY A 92 -6.10 11.83 -10.21
CA GLY A 92 -4.87 12.61 -10.21
C GLY A 92 -4.72 13.48 -11.43
N ARG A 93 -3.48 13.80 -11.75
CA ARG A 93 -3.09 14.59 -12.91
C ARG A 93 -2.02 13.85 -13.69
N ALA A 94 -2.09 13.87 -15.02
CA ALA A 94 -1.04 13.38 -15.88
C ALA A 94 -1.04 14.14 -17.20
N THR A 95 0.14 14.29 -17.81
CA THR A 95 0.28 14.91 -19.13
C THR A 95 -0.25 13.92 -20.18
N GLY A 96 -1.38 14.26 -20.80
CA GLY A 96 -2.07 13.40 -21.77
C GLY A 96 -1.65 13.61 -23.23
N SER A 97 -0.82 14.62 -23.53
CA SER A 97 -0.30 14.86 -24.88
C SER A 97 1.09 15.49 -24.85
N PHE A 98 1.88 15.19 -25.86
CA PHE A 98 3.24 15.75 -26.03
C PHE A 98 3.50 16.01 -27.50
N GLN A 99 3.90 17.24 -27.84
CA GLN A 99 4.22 17.68 -29.20
C GLN A 99 3.09 17.33 -30.24
N GLY A 100 1.85 17.44 -29.81
CA GLY A 100 0.67 17.15 -30.66
C GLY A 100 0.31 15.65 -30.79
N LYS A 101 1.01 14.78 -30.08
CA LYS A 101 0.70 13.34 -29.98
C LYS A 101 -0.03 13.06 -28.67
N ASP A 102 -1.19 12.43 -28.74
CA ASP A 102 -1.90 11.96 -27.56
C ASP A 102 -1.22 10.73 -26.95
N LEU A 103 -1.24 10.66 -25.63
CA LEU A 103 -0.67 9.56 -24.85
C LEU A 103 -1.81 8.74 -24.23
N PRO A 104 -1.74 7.40 -24.24
CA PRO A 104 -2.81 6.51 -23.85
C PRO A 104 -2.91 6.35 -22.31
N ILE A 105 -3.18 7.45 -21.61
CA ILE A 105 -3.20 7.47 -20.13
C ILE A 105 -4.33 6.61 -19.55
N GLU A 106 -5.50 6.63 -20.20
CA GLU A 106 -6.68 5.88 -19.75
C GLU A 106 -6.47 4.37 -19.90
N GLU A 107 -6.02 3.95 -21.07
CA GLU A 107 -5.71 2.55 -21.36
C GLU A 107 -4.61 2.03 -20.44
N LEU A 108 -3.58 2.83 -20.20
CA LEU A 108 -2.48 2.49 -19.30
C LEU A 108 -2.98 2.29 -17.87
N ALA A 109 -3.81 3.19 -17.36
CA ALA A 109 -4.37 3.10 -16.02
C ALA A 109 -5.22 1.84 -15.85
N HIS A 110 -6.06 1.54 -16.83
CA HIS A 110 -6.88 0.33 -16.84
C HIS A 110 -6.01 -0.94 -16.90
N GLN A 111 -5.02 -0.98 -17.80
CA GLN A 111 -4.12 -2.11 -17.96
C GLN A 111 -3.37 -2.40 -16.66
N VAL A 112 -2.79 -1.37 -16.03
CA VAL A 112 -2.04 -1.50 -14.76
C VAL A 112 -2.92 -2.09 -13.66
N ALA A 113 -4.14 -1.60 -13.52
CA ALA A 113 -5.07 -2.11 -12.51
C ALA A 113 -5.40 -3.60 -12.75
N VAL A 114 -5.76 -3.95 -13.98
CA VAL A 114 -6.09 -5.34 -14.37
C VAL A 114 -4.89 -6.27 -14.13
N GLU A 115 -3.70 -5.89 -14.59
CA GLU A 115 -2.48 -6.69 -14.43
C GLU A 115 -2.13 -6.89 -12.95
N TRP A 116 -2.31 -5.84 -12.13
CA TRP A 116 -2.08 -5.93 -10.69
C TRP A 116 -3.00 -6.97 -10.03
N PHE A 117 -4.30 -6.94 -10.33
CA PHE A 117 -5.26 -7.91 -9.79
C PHE A 117 -4.98 -9.34 -10.26
N LEU A 118 -4.70 -9.54 -11.54
CA LEU A 118 -4.34 -10.85 -12.11
C LEU A 118 -3.10 -11.45 -11.43
N LYS A 119 -2.13 -10.61 -11.11
CA LYS A 119 -0.90 -11.03 -10.46
C LYS A 119 -1.12 -11.45 -9.01
N HIS A 120 -2.00 -10.75 -8.29
CA HIS A 120 -2.10 -10.89 -6.84
C HIS A 120 -3.32 -11.68 -6.37
N PHE A 121 -4.34 -11.85 -7.18
CA PHE A 121 -5.56 -12.55 -6.82
C PHE A 121 -5.91 -13.65 -7.81
N GLN A 122 -5.99 -14.89 -7.33
CA GLN A 122 -6.36 -16.04 -8.16
C GLN A 122 -7.86 -16.25 -8.31
N THR A 123 -8.65 -15.64 -7.43
CA THR A 123 -10.11 -15.84 -7.30
C THR A 123 -10.93 -14.65 -7.81
N ILE A 124 -10.25 -13.62 -8.30
CA ILE A 124 -10.87 -12.42 -8.86
C ILE A 124 -10.63 -12.42 -10.37
N ASP A 125 -11.69 -12.35 -11.16
CA ASP A 125 -11.59 -12.05 -12.59
C ASP A 125 -11.75 -10.54 -12.81
N PRO A 126 -10.67 -9.80 -13.10
CA PRO A 126 -10.76 -8.34 -13.21
C PRO A 126 -11.71 -7.85 -14.29
N LYS A 127 -12.07 -8.69 -15.26
CA LYS A 127 -12.99 -8.31 -16.35
C LYS A 127 -14.45 -8.23 -15.87
N HIS A 128 -14.80 -9.00 -14.86
CA HIS A 128 -16.16 -9.12 -14.37
C HIS A 128 -16.33 -8.61 -12.95
N ASP A 129 -15.27 -8.66 -12.15
CA ASP A 129 -15.33 -8.45 -10.71
C ASP A 129 -14.87 -7.05 -10.31
N ILE A 130 -14.33 -6.26 -11.26
CA ILE A 130 -13.79 -4.92 -10.99
C ILE A 130 -14.16 -3.95 -12.11
N ASN A 131 -14.74 -2.82 -11.72
CA ASN A 131 -14.91 -1.67 -12.60
C ASN A 131 -13.78 -0.67 -12.33
N VAL A 132 -12.96 -0.38 -13.32
CA VAL A 132 -11.90 0.63 -13.20
C VAL A 132 -12.40 1.96 -13.76
N HIS A 133 -12.45 2.96 -12.90
CA HIS A 133 -12.88 4.32 -13.24
C HIS A 133 -11.65 5.24 -13.28
N ASN A 134 -11.25 5.65 -14.48
CA ASN A 134 -10.15 6.59 -14.65
C ASN A 134 -10.63 8.04 -14.54
N LEU A 135 -10.22 8.72 -13.48
CA LEU A 135 -10.47 10.14 -13.20
C LEU A 135 -9.18 10.97 -13.26
N VAL A 136 -8.11 10.42 -13.83
CA VAL A 136 -6.87 11.16 -14.09
C VAL A 136 -7.14 12.21 -15.16
N ARG A 137 -6.80 13.45 -14.87
CA ARG A 137 -7.05 14.61 -15.75
C ARG A 137 -5.74 15.26 -16.16
N PRO A 138 -5.69 15.97 -17.29
CA PRO A 138 -4.53 16.79 -17.64
C PRO A 138 -4.17 17.78 -16.53
N GLY A 139 -2.89 18.12 -16.41
CA GLY A 139 -2.41 19.18 -15.54
C GLY A 139 -3.07 20.53 -15.87
N SER A 140 -3.01 21.49 -14.94
CA SER A 140 -3.42 22.86 -15.26
C SER A 140 -2.50 23.43 -16.35
N ALA A 141 -3.02 24.39 -17.14
CA ALA A 141 -2.25 25.05 -18.18
C ALA A 141 -0.94 25.67 -17.63
N ASP A 142 -1.04 26.27 -16.42
CA ASP A 142 0.13 26.89 -15.76
C ASP A 142 1.22 25.86 -15.40
N LEU A 143 0.84 24.67 -14.93
CA LEU A 143 1.79 23.60 -14.63
C LEU A 143 2.42 23.03 -15.91
N SER A 144 1.62 22.80 -16.94
CA SER A 144 2.11 22.32 -18.23
C SER A 144 3.11 23.32 -18.85
N ASP A 145 2.84 24.60 -18.73
CA ASP A 145 3.72 25.68 -19.20
C ASP A 145 5.00 25.80 -18.36
N LEU A 146 4.90 25.64 -17.05
CA LEU A 146 6.05 25.64 -16.14
C LEU A 146 7.06 24.51 -16.46
N PHE A 147 6.57 23.33 -16.79
CA PHE A 147 7.41 22.18 -17.15
C PHE A 147 7.93 22.27 -18.57
N SER A 148 7.17 22.80 -19.53
CA SER A 148 7.59 22.94 -20.92
C SER A 148 8.72 23.97 -21.14
N ARG A 149 8.83 24.97 -20.26
CA ARG A 149 9.81 26.07 -20.39
C ARG A 149 11.22 25.77 -19.88
N ARG A 150 11.51 24.57 -19.36
CA ARG A 150 12.80 24.27 -18.73
C ARG A 150 13.43 22.95 -19.19
N PRO A 151 13.72 22.78 -20.49
CA PRO A 151 14.44 21.59 -20.93
C PRO A 151 15.82 21.53 -20.24
N GLY A 152 16.19 20.35 -19.72
CA GLY A 152 17.48 20.07 -19.11
C GLY A 152 17.69 20.56 -17.68
N ARG A 153 16.67 21.07 -16.99
CA ARG A 153 16.74 21.37 -15.55
C ARG A 153 16.09 20.27 -14.71
N VAL A 154 16.62 20.11 -13.49
CA VAL A 154 16.00 19.23 -12.50
C VAL A 154 14.56 19.69 -12.25
N CYS A 155 13.59 18.81 -12.45
CA CYS A 155 12.19 19.09 -12.13
C CYS A 155 12.09 19.46 -10.64
N LEU A 156 11.45 20.60 -10.38
CA LEU A 156 11.12 21.00 -9.02
C LEU A 156 9.74 20.43 -8.67
N SER A 157 9.60 19.95 -7.47
CA SER A 157 8.28 19.58 -6.93
C SER A 157 7.43 20.85 -6.78
N ASN A 158 6.15 20.73 -7.10
CA ASN A 158 5.17 21.80 -6.85
C ASN A 158 4.49 21.65 -5.48
N ASP A 159 4.81 20.58 -4.76
CA ASP A 159 4.26 20.26 -3.45
C ASP A 159 5.33 19.61 -2.58
N THR A 160 5.05 19.47 -1.28
CA THR A 160 5.96 18.84 -0.32
C THR A 160 5.56 17.39 -0.10
N SER A 161 6.45 16.48 -0.45
CA SER A 161 6.33 15.07 -0.11
C SER A 161 7.31 14.71 0.99
N CYS A 162 6.86 13.97 1.99
CA CYS A 162 7.69 13.51 3.09
C CYS A 162 7.65 11.98 3.17
N GLY A 163 8.80 11.37 2.97
CA GLY A 163 9.00 9.94 3.21
C GLY A 163 9.67 9.74 4.57
N VAL A 164 9.16 8.81 5.36
CA VAL A 164 9.70 8.47 6.67
C VAL A 164 10.13 7.01 6.70
N GLY A 165 11.39 6.80 7.08
CA GLY A 165 11.92 5.48 7.33
C GLY A 165 12.74 5.50 8.61
N TYR A 166 12.69 4.44 9.39
CA TYR A 166 13.43 4.31 10.64
C TYR A 166 13.80 2.87 10.96
N ALA A 167 14.85 2.74 11.77
CA ALA A 167 15.34 1.49 12.33
C ALA A 167 16.06 1.78 13.66
N PRO A 168 16.08 0.83 14.61
CA PRO A 168 15.41 -0.47 14.58
C PRO A 168 13.89 -0.37 14.82
N LEU A 169 13.17 -1.39 14.40
CA LEU A 169 11.77 -1.53 14.76
C LEU A 169 11.62 -1.84 16.25
N SER A 170 10.53 -1.40 16.87
CA SER A 170 10.17 -1.81 18.21
C SER A 170 9.84 -3.30 18.27
N ARG A 171 9.78 -3.85 19.48
CA ARG A 171 9.36 -5.25 19.67
C ARG A 171 7.93 -5.48 19.17
N LEU A 172 7.01 -4.54 19.41
CA LEU A 172 5.63 -4.64 18.96
C LEU A 172 5.52 -4.57 17.44
N GLU A 173 6.24 -3.65 16.81
CA GLU A 173 6.32 -3.54 15.35
C GLU A 173 6.84 -4.84 14.71
N THR A 174 7.90 -5.41 15.28
CA THR A 174 8.46 -6.68 14.80
C THR A 174 7.45 -7.82 14.87
N ILE A 175 6.68 -7.91 15.97
CA ILE A 175 5.64 -8.94 16.14
C ILE A 175 4.50 -8.73 15.13
N VAL A 176 3.99 -7.51 15.02
CA VAL A 176 2.88 -7.19 14.10
C VAL A 176 3.28 -7.46 12.65
N TYR A 177 4.51 -7.09 12.28
CA TYR A 177 5.08 -7.38 10.97
C TYR A 177 5.19 -8.88 10.70
N ALA A 178 5.72 -9.66 11.64
CA ALA A 178 5.85 -11.10 11.49
C ALA A 178 4.49 -11.79 11.37
N VAL A 179 3.51 -11.42 12.20
CA VAL A 179 2.16 -12.00 12.16
C VAL A 179 1.45 -11.70 10.85
N GLU A 180 1.53 -10.47 10.34
CA GLU A 180 0.92 -10.12 9.05
C GLU A 180 1.55 -10.93 7.91
N ASN A 181 2.87 -11.02 7.86
CA ASN A 181 3.57 -11.79 6.84
C ASN A 181 3.20 -13.28 6.88
N GLU A 182 3.17 -13.90 8.06
CA GLU A 182 2.80 -15.32 8.22
C GLU A 182 1.36 -15.58 7.75
N LEU A 183 0.43 -14.69 8.09
CA LEU A 183 -0.95 -14.78 7.61
C LEU A 183 -1.04 -14.60 6.09
N GLY A 184 -0.27 -13.68 5.53
CA GLY A 184 -0.18 -13.44 4.09
C GLY A 184 0.34 -14.66 3.32
N VAL A 185 1.38 -15.32 3.85
CA VAL A 185 1.92 -16.57 3.29
C VAL A 185 0.89 -17.70 3.40
N ALA A 186 0.25 -17.85 4.56
CA ALA A 186 -0.77 -18.86 4.77
C ALA A 186 -1.96 -18.70 3.81
N ALA A 187 -2.41 -17.46 3.57
CA ALA A 187 -3.49 -17.14 2.64
C ALA A 187 -3.15 -17.46 1.17
N GLN A 188 -1.87 -17.46 0.81
CA GLN A 188 -1.42 -17.82 -0.54
C GLN A 188 -1.26 -19.33 -0.74
N GLY A 189 -1.04 -20.08 0.32
CA GLY A 189 -0.65 -21.49 0.32
C GLY A 189 -1.73 -22.45 0.81
N ALA A 190 -1.43 -23.10 1.93
CA ALA A 190 -2.22 -24.21 2.47
C ALA A 190 -3.58 -23.82 3.05
N HIS A 191 -3.80 -22.54 3.36
CA HIS A 191 -4.99 -22.04 4.03
C HIS A 191 -5.77 -21.08 3.15
N ARG A 192 -6.30 -21.60 2.03
CA ARG A 192 -7.10 -20.81 1.07
C ARG A 192 -8.40 -20.25 1.67
N GLU A 193 -8.86 -20.81 2.78
CA GLU A 193 -9.96 -20.27 3.58
C GLU A 193 -9.62 -18.94 4.27
N ILE A 194 -8.33 -18.59 4.37
CA ILE A 194 -7.89 -17.27 4.84
C ILE A 194 -7.95 -16.31 3.65
N GLY A 195 -8.85 -15.32 3.72
CA GLY A 195 -8.89 -14.24 2.74
C GLY A 195 -7.62 -13.37 2.82
N ARG A 196 -7.35 -12.63 1.76
CA ARG A 196 -6.18 -11.73 1.68
C ARG A 196 -6.39 -10.36 2.34
N ASP A 197 -7.64 -10.02 2.66
CA ASP A 197 -7.94 -8.81 3.44
C ASP A 197 -7.57 -9.05 4.90
N ILE A 198 -6.30 -8.80 5.19
CA ILE A 198 -5.67 -9.02 6.49
C ILE A 198 -5.37 -7.66 7.12
N LYS A 199 -5.75 -7.51 8.38
CA LYS A 199 -5.39 -6.36 9.20
C LYS A 199 -4.92 -6.87 10.56
N VAL A 200 -3.71 -6.49 10.95
CA VAL A 200 -3.10 -6.86 12.22
C VAL A 200 -2.88 -5.59 13.04
N MET A 201 -3.42 -5.58 14.25
CA MET A 201 -3.21 -4.50 15.20
C MET A 201 -2.59 -5.06 16.48
N GLY A 202 -1.48 -4.47 16.90
CA GLY A 202 -0.83 -4.74 18.18
C GLY A 202 -0.95 -3.56 19.13
N ARG A 203 -1.08 -3.86 20.43
CA ARG A 203 -1.07 -2.87 21.49
C ARG A 203 -0.14 -3.31 22.61
N SER A 204 0.74 -2.42 23.06
CA SER A 204 1.60 -2.60 24.22
C SER A 204 1.41 -1.49 25.22
N THR A 205 1.48 -1.80 26.52
CA THR A 205 1.46 -0.82 27.61
C THR A 205 2.57 -1.12 28.58
N ARG A 206 3.26 -0.08 29.09
CA ARG A 206 4.39 -0.21 30.01
C ARG A 206 4.03 -0.87 31.35
N ARG A 207 2.76 -0.82 31.76
CA ARG A 207 2.29 -1.32 33.07
C ARG A 207 1.95 -2.79 33.14
N ALA A 208 1.99 -3.50 32.02
CA ALA A 208 1.65 -4.91 32.00
C ALA A 208 2.54 -5.65 31.01
N CYS A 209 3.30 -6.64 31.49
CA CYS A 209 3.62 -7.81 30.68
C CYS A 209 2.30 -8.53 30.32
N LEU A 210 1.37 -7.82 29.68
CA LEU A 210 0.14 -8.42 29.20
C LEU A 210 0.41 -9.09 27.85
N PRO A 211 -0.26 -10.20 27.59
CA PRO A 211 -0.21 -10.81 26.28
C PRO A 211 -0.68 -9.79 25.25
N TYR A 212 0.05 -9.69 24.15
CA TYR A 212 -0.30 -8.83 23.04
C TYR A 212 -1.68 -9.27 22.51
N ASP A 213 -2.65 -8.38 22.56
CA ASP A 213 -3.92 -8.61 21.90
C ASP A 213 -3.71 -8.31 20.40
N CYS A 214 -3.52 -9.36 19.61
CA CYS A 214 -3.49 -9.24 18.17
C CYS A 214 -4.91 -9.42 17.65
N LEU A 215 -5.50 -8.36 17.10
CA LEU A 215 -6.80 -8.42 16.46
C LEU A 215 -6.59 -8.64 14.97
N CYS A 216 -6.86 -9.87 14.50
CA CYS A 216 -6.95 -10.16 13.08
C CYS A 216 -8.41 -9.95 12.65
N THR A 217 -8.69 -8.91 11.88
CA THR A 217 -9.99 -8.73 11.26
C THR A 217 -9.95 -9.37 9.88
N ARG A 218 -10.83 -10.30 9.64
CA ARG A 218 -11.09 -10.89 8.32
C ARG A 218 -12.19 -10.10 7.63
N GLY A 219 -12.16 -10.07 6.30
CA GLY A 219 -13.31 -9.74 5.48
C GLY A 219 -14.56 -10.58 5.86
N PRO A 220 -15.70 -10.40 5.21
CA PRO A 220 -17.04 -10.72 5.74
C PRO A 220 -17.31 -12.14 6.23
N ILE A 221 -16.35 -13.04 6.17
CA ILE A 221 -16.57 -14.48 6.43
C ILE A 221 -16.18 -14.94 7.85
N CYS A 222 -15.40 -14.20 8.64
CA CYS A 222 -15.08 -14.67 10.00
C CYS A 222 -14.56 -13.58 10.94
N ALA A 223 -15.44 -13.00 11.73
CA ALA A 223 -15.07 -12.13 12.84
C ALA A 223 -14.98 -12.94 14.14
N ARG A 224 -13.80 -13.48 14.47
CA ARG A 224 -13.46 -13.87 15.84
C ARG A 224 -12.06 -13.36 16.16
N PRO A 225 -11.87 -12.62 17.27
CA PRO A 225 -10.55 -12.23 17.74
C PRO A 225 -9.75 -13.47 18.15
N VAL A 226 -8.55 -13.61 17.61
CA VAL A 226 -7.59 -14.65 18.04
C VAL A 226 -6.80 -14.05 19.21
N ARG A 227 -7.04 -14.54 20.43
CA ARG A 227 -6.15 -14.28 21.56
C ARG A 227 -4.94 -15.19 21.46
N LEU A 228 -3.78 -14.63 21.22
CA LEU A 228 -2.53 -15.35 21.37
C LEU A 228 -2.20 -15.44 22.86
N SER A 229 -2.41 -16.62 23.46
CA SER A 229 -2.04 -16.89 24.83
C SER A 229 -0.49 -17.02 24.95
N ARG A 230 0.05 -16.25 25.90
CA ARG A 230 1.41 -16.28 26.49
C ARG A 230 2.49 -17.03 25.70
N CYS A 231 3.35 -16.31 25.01
CA CYS A 231 4.70 -16.79 24.78
C CYS A 231 5.48 -16.67 26.10
N GLN A 232 5.77 -17.79 26.76
CA GLN A 232 6.66 -17.84 27.93
C GLN A 232 8.06 -17.45 27.47
N ALA A 233 8.46 -16.21 27.74
CA ALA A 233 9.86 -15.84 27.72
C ALA A 233 10.55 -16.60 28.87
N ARG A 234 11.25 -17.66 28.55
CA ARG A 234 12.23 -18.28 29.47
C ARG A 234 13.37 -17.27 29.65
N ASN A 235 13.39 -16.62 30.78
CA ASN A 235 14.60 -15.99 31.31
C ASN A 235 15.65 -17.08 31.54
N SER A 236 16.57 -17.22 30.61
CA SER A 236 17.85 -17.91 30.85
C SER A 236 18.90 -16.83 31.12
N GLY A 237 19.06 -16.50 32.37
CA GLY A 237 20.09 -15.55 32.77
C GLY A 237 20.07 -15.33 34.28
N ASP A 238 20.42 -16.36 35.02
CA ASP A 238 21.07 -16.24 36.31
C ASP A 238 21.74 -17.53 36.64
N ARG A 239 23.05 -17.53 36.54
CA ARG A 239 23.99 -18.26 37.47
C ARG A 239 25.44 -17.89 37.19
N ALA A 240 26.02 -17.43 38.27
CA ALA A 240 27.43 -17.26 38.63
C ALA A 240 28.13 -16.00 38.20
#